data_a07598e2ccdfec194a1ce0262879bd6e
#
_entry.id   a07598e2ccdfec194a1ce0262879bd6e
#
_cell.length_a   1.000
_cell.length_b   1.000
_cell.length_c   1.000
_cell.angle_alpha   90.00
_cell.angle_beta   90.00
_cell.angle_gamma   90.00
#
_symmetry.space_group_name_H-M   'P 1'
#
loop_
_entity.id
_entity.type
_entity.pdbx_description
1 polymer ?
#
loop_
_entity_poly.entity_id
_entity_poly.type
_entity_poly.pdbx_seq_one_letter_code
_entity_poly.pdbx_strand_id
1 'polypeptide(L)'
;MKELISGQTVICGIIGDPIGHTMSPAMHNAAFKSLGINYVYVPFKVKSMELRKAIEGIRGLNLRGVNVTIPHKVAVVQLLDKLDPLAERIGAVNTIVNDEGILTGYNTDATGFLQTLHDRNVEPAEKKVLLLGAGGAARAIGHILTREKAKLTILNRKQELSWAEDLAARLSRNYKTDVKALELTAENLKKAITNTDLLVNATSHGMSPEIDATPVPAEMLTDNLTVFDIIYNPLPTRLLREAKAAGAKTIDGLEMLVRQGAASFEIWTAVKPPVDVMREAALSLLQKNEK
;
A
#
# COMPACT_ATOMS: atom_id res chain seq x y z
N MET A 1 -21.01 18.05 -20.43
CA MET A 1 -22.00 16.99 -20.61
C MET A 1 -21.76 15.95 -19.49
N LYS A 2 -22.79 15.46 -18.80
CA LYS A 2 -22.66 14.29 -17.93
C LYS A 2 -22.29 13.11 -18.84
N GLU A 3 -21.10 12.55 -18.68
CA GLU A 3 -20.75 11.29 -19.33
C GLU A 3 -21.71 10.22 -18.83
N LEU A 4 -22.57 9.75 -19.69
CA LEU A 4 -23.48 8.65 -19.41
C LEU A 4 -22.67 7.35 -19.51
N ILE A 5 -22.69 6.55 -18.45
CA ILE A 5 -22.23 5.16 -18.51
C ILE A 5 -23.01 4.46 -19.62
N SER A 6 -22.34 3.77 -20.52
CA SER A 6 -22.92 3.07 -21.66
C SER A 6 -22.36 1.65 -21.78
N GLY A 7 -22.86 0.87 -22.74
CA GLY A 7 -22.32 -0.47 -23.02
C GLY A 7 -20.87 -0.48 -23.54
N GLN A 8 -20.29 0.68 -23.83
CA GLN A 8 -18.89 0.84 -24.23
C GLN A 8 -17.99 1.31 -23.08
N THR A 9 -18.54 1.53 -21.88
CA THR A 9 -17.77 2.00 -20.73
C THR A 9 -16.90 0.86 -20.20
N VAL A 10 -15.60 1.11 -20.15
CA VAL A 10 -14.62 0.14 -19.58
C VAL A 10 -14.64 0.21 -18.07
N ILE A 11 -14.72 -0.94 -17.42
CA ILE A 11 -14.83 -1.04 -15.96
C ILE A 11 -13.50 -1.45 -15.35
N CYS A 12 -13.01 -0.63 -14.43
CA CYS A 12 -11.98 -0.97 -13.46
C CYS A 12 -12.56 -0.96 -12.05
N GLY A 13 -11.83 -1.48 -11.07
CA GLY A 13 -12.31 -1.44 -9.70
C GLY A 13 -11.27 -1.76 -8.64
N ILE A 14 -11.74 -1.96 -7.41
CA ILE A 14 -10.94 -2.44 -6.28
C ILE A 14 -11.72 -3.50 -5.51
N ILE A 15 -11.02 -4.58 -5.14
CA ILE A 15 -11.55 -5.65 -4.27
C ILE A 15 -10.86 -5.62 -2.91
N GLY A 16 -11.65 -5.79 -1.84
CA GLY A 16 -11.14 -5.85 -0.46
C GLY A 16 -12.25 -5.97 0.58
N ASP A 17 -11.88 -6.16 1.85
CA ASP A 17 -12.80 -6.16 2.99
C ASP A 17 -12.04 -5.76 4.27
N PRO A 18 -12.34 -4.61 4.90
CA PRO A 18 -13.33 -3.59 4.50
C PRO A 18 -12.91 -2.76 3.28
N ILE A 19 -13.90 -2.21 2.54
CA ILE A 19 -13.64 -1.41 1.33
C ILE A 19 -14.34 -0.03 1.35
N GLY A 20 -15.24 0.19 2.32
CA GLY A 20 -16.09 1.39 2.37
C GLY A 20 -15.36 2.73 2.46
N HIS A 21 -14.14 2.74 3.00
CA HIS A 21 -13.35 3.96 3.21
C HIS A 21 -12.27 4.20 2.15
N THR A 22 -12.30 3.43 1.04
CA THR A 22 -11.29 3.58 -0.01
C THR A 22 -11.45 4.90 -0.77
N MET A 23 -10.34 5.58 -1.02
CA MET A 23 -10.28 6.81 -1.80
C MET A 23 -10.03 6.54 -3.30
N SER A 24 -9.67 5.32 -3.66
CA SER A 24 -9.34 4.95 -5.03
C SER A 24 -10.43 5.30 -6.05
N PRO A 25 -11.74 5.10 -5.77
CA PRO A 25 -12.79 5.50 -6.72
C PRO A 25 -12.81 7.00 -7.02
N ALA A 26 -12.61 7.85 -6.01
CA ALA A 26 -12.55 9.30 -6.21
C ALA A 26 -11.37 9.68 -7.10
N MET A 27 -10.19 9.13 -6.83
CA MET A 27 -8.96 9.41 -7.57
C MET A 27 -9.05 8.98 -9.03
N HIS A 28 -9.41 7.71 -9.27
CA HIS A 28 -9.45 7.15 -10.62
C HIS A 28 -10.55 7.77 -11.49
N ASN A 29 -11.75 7.95 -10.93
CA ASN A 29 -12.85 8.57 -11.68
C ASN A 29 -12.57 10.05 -12.00
N ALA A 30 -11.90 10.79 -11.11
CA ALA A 30 -11.44 12.15 -11.41
C ALA A 30 -10.41 12.16 -12.56
N ALA A 31 -9.48 11.20 -12.55
CA ALA A 31 -8.48 11.05 -13.61
C ALA A 31 -9.14 10.70 -14.96
N PHE A 32 -10.05 9.71 -15.01
CA PHE A 32 -10.77 9.35 -16.22
C PHE A 32 -11.53 10.53 -16.80
N LYS A 33 -12.24 11.27 -15.94
CA LYS A 33 -12.99 12.45 -16.33
C LYS A 33 -12.09 13.55 -16.88
N SER A 34 -10.96 13.83 -16.26
CA SER A 34 -10.04 14.90 -16.69
C SER A 34 -9.40 14.62 -18.05
N LEU A 35 -9.23 13.34 -18.39
CA LEU A 35 -8.68 12.91 -19.67
C LEU A 35 -9.74 12.60 -20.74
N GLY A 36 -11.03 12.66 -20.38
CA GLY A 36 -12.13 12.37 -21.32
C GLY A 36 -12.16 10.92 -21.78
N ILE A 37 -11.65 9.96 -21.00
CA ILE A 37 -11.67 8.53 -21.37
C ILE A 37 -12.88 7.84 -20.76
N ASN A 38 -13.51 6.95 -21.54
CA ASN A 38 -14.75 6.27 -21.17
C ASN A 38 -14.49 5.07 -20.26
N TYR A 39 -14.03 5.36 -19.03
CA TYR A 39 -13.75 4.41 -17.97
C TYR A 39 -14.55 4.74 -16.71
N VAL A 40 -14.83 3.72 -15.90
CA VAL A 40 -15.39 3.87 -14.57
C VAL A 40 -14.65 2.98 -13.58
N TYR A 41 -14.45 3.48 -12.37
CA TYR A 41 -13.82 2.73 -11.28
C TYR A 41 -14.81 2.55 -10.13
N VAL A 42 -15.02 1.30 -9.71
CA VAL A 42 -15.99 0.93 -8.68
C VAL A 42 -15.37 0.05 -7.57
N PRO A 43 -15.81 0.20 -6.31
CA PRO A 43 -15.36 -0.65 -5.21
C PRO A 43 -16.24 -1.90 -5.12
N PHE A 44 -15.63 -3.06 -4.85
CA PHE A 44 -16.29 -4.34 -4.62
C PHE A 44 -15.88 -4.89 -3.26
N LYS A 45 -16.85 -5.07 -2.35
CA LYS A 45 -16.63 -5.76 -1.09
C LYS A 45 -16.54 -7.26 -1.34
N VAL A 46 -15.37 -7.84 -1.11
CA VAL A 46 -15.09 -9.25 -1.32
C VAL A 46 -14.55 -9.86 -0.03
N LYS A 47 -15.28 -10.80 0.56
CA LYS A 47 -14.81 -11.59 1.72
C LYS A 47 -13.75 -12.59 1.29
N SER A 48 -12.88 -13.03 2.23
CA SER A 48 -11.79 -13.96 1.92
C SER A 48 -12.28 -15.27 1.27
N MET A 49 -13.42 -15.81 1.70
CA MET A 49 -14.01 -17.02 1.14
C MET A 49 -14.55 -16.86 -0.31
N GLU A 50 -14.81 -15.62 -0.73
CA GLU A 50 -15.34 -15.31 -2.06
C GLU A 50 -14.26 -14.87 -3.06
N LEU A 51 -13.00 -14.78 -2.63
CA LEU A 51 -11.91 -14.24 -3.45
C LEU A 51 -11.78 -14.97 -4.80
N ARG A 52 -11.80 -16.30 -4.81
CA ARG A 52 -11.70 -17.09 -6.05
C ARG A 52 -12.82 -16.75 -7.04
N LYS A 53 -14.06 -16.69 -6.58
CA LYS A 53 -15.22 -16.33 -7.43
C LYS A 53 -15.11 -14.89 -7.94
N ALA A 54 -14.61 -13.97 -7.11
CA ALA A 54 -14.38 -12.59 -7.53
C ALA A 54 -13.33 -12.50 -8.65
N ILE A 55 -12.23 -13.26 -8.57
CA ILE A 55 -11.21 -13.33 -9.62
C ILE A 55 -11.76 -13.94 -10.91
N GLU A 56 -12.56 -15.00 -10.82
CA GLU A 56 -13.27 -15.56 -11.96
C GLU A 56 -14.25 -14.55 -12.58
N GLY A 57 -14.91 -13.75 -11.73
CA GLY A 57 -15.82 -12.67 -12.15
C GLY A 57 -15.13 -11.57 -12.97
N ILE A 58 -13.84 -11.28 -12.73
CA ILE A 58 -13.08 -10.32 -13.55
C ILE A 58 -13.07 -10.75 -15.03
N ARG A 59 -12.90 -12.06 -15.27
CA ARG A 59 -12.94 -12.63 -16.63
C ARG A 59 -14.37 -12.57 -17.19
N GLY A 60 -15.33 -13.15 -16.43
CA GLY A 60 -16.72 -13.31 -16.91
C GLY A 60 -17.45 -11.98 -17.15
N LEU A 61 -17.11 -10.93 -16.41
CA LEU A 61 -17.66 -9.57 -16.57
C LEU A 61 -16.82 -8.69 -17.48
N ASN A 62 -15.71 -9.21 -18.01
CA ASN A 62 -14.77 -8.48 -18.85
C ASN A 62 -14.31 -7.16 -18.22
N LEU A 63 -14.02 -7.16 -16.89
CA LEU A 63 -13.40 -6.01 -16.25
C LEU A 63 -12.00 -5.82 -16.81
N ARG A 64 -11.58 -4.58 -17.10
CA ARG A 64 -10.23 -4.28 -17.60
C ARG A 64 -9.16 -4.62 -16.57
N GLY A 65 -9.49 -4.44 -15.29
CA GLY A 65 -8.65 -4.84 -14.19
C GLY A 65 -9.14 -4.31 -12.86
N VAL A 66 -8.50 -4.77 -11.80
CA VAL A 66 -8.85 -4.35 -10.44
C VAL A 66 -7.62 -4.14 -9.58
N ASN A 67 -7.68 -3.15 -8.67
CA ASN A 67 -6.78 -3.15 -7.53
C ASN A 67 -7.20 -4.21 -6.51
N VAL A 68 -6.22 -4.71 -5.78
CA VAL A 68 -6.40 -5.65 -4.68
C VAL A 68 -5.89 -5.02 -3.40
N THR A 69 -6.74 -4.96 -2.38
CA THR A 69 -6.33 -4.46 -1.05
C THR A 69 -6.52 -5.53 0.03
N ILE A 70 -6.44 -5.13 1.29
CA ILE A 70 -6.60 -6.00 2.46
C ILE A 70 -7.91 -6.80 2.35
N PRO A 71 -7.91 -8.12 2.67
CA PRO A 71 -6.75 -8.94 3.08
C PRO A 71 -6.13 -9.75 1.93
N HIS A 72 -6.41 -9.43 0.68
CA HIS A 72 -6.30 -10.32 -0.46
C HIS A 72 -4.95 -10.31 -1.19
N LYS A 73 -4.09 -9.29 -0.98
CA LYS A 73 -2.86 -9.07 -1.78
C LYS A 73 -1.92 -10.27 -1.91
N VAL A 74 -1.84 -11.10 -0.86
CA VAL A 74 -1.00 -12.32 -0.85
C VAL A 74 -1.78 -13.51 -1.42
N ALA A 75 -3.03 -13.70 -0.97
CA ALA A 75 -3.84 -14.85 -1.36
C ALA A 75 -4.18 -14.86 -2.86
N VAL A 76 -4.28 -13.70 -3.50
CA VAL A 76 -4.64 -13.60 -4.92
C VAL A 76 -3.56 -14.11 -5.86
N VAL A 77 -2.29 -14.12 -5.43
CA VAL A 77 -1.13 -14.50 -6.25
C VAL A 77 -1.32 -15.84 -6.95
N GLN A 78 -1.82 -16.84 -6.23
CA GLN A 78 -2.03 -18.20 -6.78
C GLN A 78 -3.31 -18.37 -7.61
N LEU A 79 -4.10 -17.30 -7.78
CA LEU A 79 -5.34 -17.29 -8.55
C LEU A 79 -5.19 -16.63 -9.93
N LEU A 80 -4.00 -16.12 -10.22
CA LEU A 80 -3.68 -15.39 -11.45
C LEU A 80 -2.92 -16.29 -12.44
N ASP A 81 -3.04 -15.97 -13.73
CA ASP A 81 -2.39 -16.74 -14.80
C ASP A 81 -0.92 -16.36 -14.93
N LYS A 82 -0.59 -15.07 -14.69
CA LYS A 82 0.77 -14.54 -14.82
C LYS A 82 1.05 -13.55 -13.70
N LEU A 83 2.32 -13.40 -13.39
CA LEU A 83 2.83 -12.37 -12.48
C LEU A 83 3.90 -11.54 -13.19
N ASP A 84 3.85 -10.23 -12.98
CA ASP A 84 4.98 -9.37 -13.27
C ASP A 84 6.17 -9.79 -12.41
N PRO A 85 7.42 -9.73 -12.92
CA PRO A 85 8.60 -10.16 -12.17
C PRO A 85 8.78 -9.49 -10.81
N LEU A 86 8.33 -8.24 -10.65
CA LEU A 86 8.37 -7.54 -9.36
C LEU A 86 7.33 -8.11 -8.39
N ALA A 87 6.09 -8.30 -8.85
CA ALA A 87 5.02 -8.89 -8.06
C ALA A 87 5.35 -10.32 -7.59
N GLU A 88 5.98 -11.12 -8.46
CA GLU A 88 6.44 -12.48 -8.14
C GLU A 88 7.49 -12.47 -7.02
N ARG A 89 8.50 -11.60 -7.12
CA ARG A 89 9.54 -11.45 -6.11
C ARG A 89 8.98 -10.97 -4.77
N ILE A 90 8.05 -10.03 -4.78
CA ILE A 90 7.36 -9.52 -3.58
C ILE A 90 6.47 -10.62 -2.98
N GLY A 91 5.81 -11.43 -3.79
CA GLY A 91 4.82 -12.43 -3.36
C GLY A 91 3.52 -11.77 -2.90
N ALA A 92 3.16 -10.63 -3.48
CA ALA A 92 1.90 -9.94 -3.26
C ALA A 92 1.54 -9.12 -4.51
N VAL A 93 0.25 -9.04 -4.80
CA VAL A 93 -0.34 -8.29 -5.93
C VAL A 93 -1.30 -7.25 -5.39
N ASN A 94 -1.19 -6.01 -5.87
CA ASN A 94 -2.16 -4.95 -5.61
C ASN A 94 -2.90 -4.46 -6.86
N THR A 95 -2.51 -4.95 -8.04
CA THR A 95 -3.10 -4.54 -9.34
C THR A 95 -3.18 -5.75 -10.26
N ILE A 96 -4.36 -6.01 -10.80
CA ILE A 96 -4.63 -7.06 -11.78
C ILE A 96 -5.02 -6.40 -13.09
N VAL A 97 -4.49 -6.94 -14.18
CA VAL A 97 -4.90 -6.59 -15.55
C VAL A 97 -5.54 -7.81 -16.18
N ASN A 98 -6.62 -7.59 -16.90
CA ASN A 98 -7.28 -8.59 -17.72
C ASN A 98 -7.04 -8.26 -19.19
N ASP A 99 -6.23 -9.06 -19.84
CA ASP A 99 -6.01 -9.01 -21.28
C ASP A 99 -6.67 -10.25 -21.91
N GLU A 100 -7.89 -10.07 -22.43
CA GLU A 100 -8.67 -11.13 -23.11
C GLU A 100 -8.82 -12.42 -22.26
N GLY A 101 -9.09 -12.27 -20.95
CA GLY A 101 -9.26 -13.38 -20.03
C GLY A 101 -7.97 -13.85 -19.35
N ILE A 102 -6.79 -13.41 -19.79
CA ILE A 102 -5.52 -13.66 -19.11
C ILE A 102 -5.31 -12.63 -18.02
N LEU A 103 -5.28 -13.08 -16.77
CA LEU A 103 -5.09 -12.19 -15.63
C LEU A 103 -3.61 -12.11 -15.23
N THR A 104 -3.03 -10.93 -15.35
CA THR A 104 -1.65 -10.64 -14.95
C THR A 104 -1.63 -9.80 -13.68
N GLY A 105 -0.89 -10.23 -12.67
CA GLY A 105 -0.74 -9.53 -11.39
C GLY A 105 0.50 -8.64 -11.34
N TYR A 106 0.33 -7.41 -10.84
CA TYR A 106 1.37 -6.41 -10.65
C TYR A 106 1.41 -5.96 -9.20
N ASN A 107 2.54 -5.33 -8.81
CA ASN A 107 2.64 -4.65 -7.52
C ASN A 107 3.14 -3.23 -7.70
N THR A 108 2.24 -2.26 -7.54
CA THR A 108 2.54 -0.82 -7.65
C THR A 108 2.83 -0.17 -6.30
N ASP A 109 2.63 -0.89 -5.17
CA ASP A 109 2.92 -0.36 -3.82
C ASP A 109 4.41 -0.08 -3.64
N ALA A 110 5.28 -0.99 -4.11
CA ALA A 110 6.72 -0.86 -3.97
C ALA A 110 7.28 0.40 -4.64
N THR A 111 6.87 0.65 -5.87
CA THR A 111 7.28 1.85 -6.62
C THR A 111 6.66 3.12 -6.04
N GLY A 112 5.40 3.07 -5.61
CA GLY A 112 4.72 4.19 -4.96
C GLY A 112 5.39 4.60 -3.66
N PHE A 113 5.79 3.63 -2.83
CA PHE A 113 6.51 3.87 -1.58
C PHE A 113 7.89 4.50 -1.83
N LEU A 114 8.70 3.93 -2.73
CA LEU A 114 10.03 4.45 -3.02
C LEU A 114 9.98 5.88 -3.57
N GLN A 115 9.07 6.14 -4.52
CA GLN A 115 8.91 7.47 -5.07
C GLN A 115 8.50 8.49 -3.99
N THR A 116 7.64 8.10 -3.05
CA THR A 116 7.26 8.96 -1.93
C THR A 116 8.45 9.29 -1.02
N LEU A 117 9.36 8.36 -0.77
CA LEU A 117 10.58 8.62 -0.03
C LEU A 117 11.48 9.63 -0.77
N HIS A 118 11.70 9.43 -2.07
CA HIS A 118 12.52 10.32 -2.90
C HIS A 118 11.94 11.74 -2.96
N ASP A 119 10.61 11.88 -3.14
CA ASP A 119 9.92 13.17 -3.14
C ASP A 119 10.08 13.93 -1.80
N ARG A 120 10.36 13.20 -0.73
CA ARG A 120 10.64 13.75 0.61
C ARG A 120 12.14 13.84 0.93
N ASN A 121 13.02 13.63 -0.06
CA ASN A 121 14.49 13.62 0.13
C ASN A 121 14.91 12.64 1.24
N VAL A 122 14.40 11.42 1.19
CA VAL A 122 14.77 10.31 2.07
C VAL A 122 15.33 9.18 1.22
N GLU A 123 16.65 9.01 1.28
CA GLU A 123 17.34 7.89 0.63
C GLU A 123 17.41 6.71 1.58
N PRO A 124 16.89 5.53 1.22
CA PRO A 124 16.88 4.37 2.10
C PRO A 124 18.23 3.65 2.19
N ALA A 125 19.17 3.88 1.25
CA ALA A 125 20.44 3.18 1.20
C ALA A 125 21.23 3.33 2.51
N GLU A 126 21.72 2.20 3.06
CA GLU A 126 22.44 2.08 4.32
C GLU A 126 21.67 2.51 5.58
N LYS A 127 20.45 3.03 5.45
CA LYS A 127 19.60 3.40 6.58
C LYS A 127 19.17 2.16 7.37
N LYS A 128 19.13 2.30 8.69
CA LYS A 128 18.53 1.33 9.58
C LYS A 128 17.02 1.56 9.59
N VAL A 129 16.28 0.61 9.04
CA VAL A 129 14.83 0.73 8.88
C VAL A 129 14.12 -0.27 9.79
N LEU A 130 13.17 0.25 10.55
CA LEU A 130 12.24 -0.54 11.35
C LEU A 130 10.88 -0.57 10.64
N LEU A 131 10.50 -1.75 10.17
CA LEU A 131 9.21 -1.99 9.52
C LEU A 131 8.25 -2.68 10.47
N LEU A 132 7.11 -2.07 10.73
CA LEU A 132 6.03 -2.66 11.52
C LEU A 132 5.01 -3.30 10.59
N GLY A 133 4.76 -4.61 10.81
CA GLY A 133 3.84 -5.41 10.00
C GLY A 133 4.53 -6.31 8.97
N ALA A 134 3.80 -7.34 8.50
CA ALA A 134 4.27 -8.31 7.49
C ALA A 134 3.19 -8.67 6.45
N GLY A 135 2.14 -7.85 6.32
CA GLY A 135 1.08 -8.01 5.34
C GLY A 135 1.51 -7.64 3.92
N GLY A 136 0.54 -7.55 3.00
CA GLY A 136 0.80 -7.31 1.58
C GLY A 136 1.57 -6.02 1.29
N ALA A 137 1.26 -4.91 1.98
CA ALA A 137 2.00 -3.65 1.84
C ALA A 137 3.42 -3.77 2.43
N ALA A 138 3.57 -4.37 3.61
CA ALA A 138 4.87 -4.60 4.24
C ALA A 138 5.79 -5.46 3.36
N ARG A 139 5.26 -6.44 2.62
CA ARG A 139 6.03 -7.24 1.65
C ARG A 139 6.60 -6.39 0.53
N ALA A 140 5.80 -5.49 -0.05
CA ALA A 140 6.24 -4.57 -1.09
C ALA A 140 7.30 -3.58 -0.57
N ILE A 141 7.05 -3.00 0.61
CA ILE A 141 7.94 -2.05 1.27
C ILE A 141 9.27 -2.72 1.67
N GLY A 142 9.21 -3.89 2.32
CA GLY A 142 10.39 -4.65 2.70
C GLY A 142 11.24 -5.03 1.48
N HIS A 143 10.60 -5.46 0.39
CA HIS A 143 11.28 -5.77 -0.86
C HIS A 143 12.04 -4.56 -1.40
N ILE A 144 11.37 -3.40 -1.54
CA ILE A 144 11.99 -2.22 -2.13
C ILE A 144 13.11 -1.66 -1.24
N LEU A 145 12.89 -1.60 0.07
CA LEU A 145 13.91 -1.17 1.03
C LEU A 145 15.18 -2.04 0.99
N THR A 146 14.98 -3.38 0.93
CA THR A 146 16.12 -4.31 0.86
C THR A 146 16.85 -4.21 -0.48
N ARG A 147 16.11 -4.02 -1.59
CA ARG A 147 16.70 -3.75 -2.92
C ARG A 147 17.55 -2.49 -2.92
N GLU A 148 17.09 -1.44 -2.25
CA GLU A 148 17.82 -0.17 -2.08
C GLU A 148 18.87 -0.23 -0.95
N LYS A 149 19.24 -1.44 -0.49
CA LYS A 149 20.32 -1.70 0.49
C LYS A 149 20.07 -1.10 1.89
N ALA A 150 18.83 -0.91 2.30
CA ALA A 150 18.49 -0.60 3.68
C ALA A 150 18.78 -1.78 4.62
N LYS A 151 19.15 -1.48 5.87
CA LYS A 151 19.34 -2.48 6.95
C LYS A 151 18.00 -2.68 7.65
N LEU A 152 17.28 -3.73 7.29
CA LEU A 152 15.88 -3.91 7.66
C LEU A 152 15.70 -4.80 8.89
N THR A 153 14.90 -4.32 9.84
CA THR A 153 14.32 -5.12 10.93
C THR A 153 12.79 -5.05 10.83
N ILE A 154 12.13 -6.20 10.94
CA ILE A 154 10.67 -6.32 10.86
C ILE A 154 10.13 -6.69 12.23
N LEU A 155 9.16 -5.96 12.74
CA LEU A 155 8.39 -6.34 13.92
C LEU A 155 6.95 -6.65 13.55
N ASN A 156 6.43 -7.77 14.06
CA ASN A 156 5.03 -8.13 13.86
C ASN A 156 4.43 -8.71 15.15
N ARG A 157 3.11 -8.63 15.26
CA ARG A 157 2.39 -9.19 16.41
C ARG A 157 2.56 -10.70 16.49
N LYS A 158 2.51 -11.25 17.71
CA LYS A 158 2.75 -12.67 18.01
C LYS A 158 1.97 -13.63 17.11
N GLN A 159 0.68 -13.34 16.90
CA GLN A 159 -0.23 -14.18 16.12
C GLN A 159 0.16 -14.31 14.65
N GLU A 160 0.96 -13.38 14.16
CA GLU A 160 1.40 -13.30 12.77
C GLU A 160 2.94 -13.20 12.66
N LEU A 161 3.66 -13.63 13.70
CA LEU A 161 5.13 -13.59 13.70
C LEU A 161 5.70 -14.41 12.52
N SER A 162 5.11 -15.56 12.23
CA SER A 162 5.52 -16.41 11.10
C SER A 162 5.51 -15.67 9.77
N TRP A 163 4.58 -14.71 9.56
CA TRP A 163 4.58 -13.89 8.34
C TRP A 163 5.80 -12.98 8.23
N ALA A 164 6.26 -12.44 9.36
CA ALA A 164 7.47 -11.62 9.40
C ALA A 164 8.73 -12.46 9.19
N GLU A 165 8.78 -13.65 9.76
CA GLU A 165 9.88 -14.63 9.59
C GLU A 165 9.98 -15.07 8.13
N ASP A 166 8.85 -15.43 7.50
CA ASP A 166 8.79 -15.78 6.09
C ASP A 166 9.24 -14.64 5.18
N LEU A 167 8.80 -13.41 5.48
CA LEU A 167 9.22 -12.22 4.74
C LEU A 167 10.72 -11.98 4.89
N ALA A 168 11.24 -12.00 6.11
CA ALA A 168 12.67 -11.81 6.38
C ALA A 168 13.53 -12.87 5.68
N ALA A 169 13.14 -14.15 5.77
CA ALA A 169 13.84 -15.25 5.08
C ALA A 169 13.83 -15.09 3.57
N ARG A 170 12.69 -14.68 2.97
CA ARG A 170 12.56 -14.39 1.54
C ARG A 170 13.47 -13.25 1.11
N LEU A 171 13.46 -12.13 1.85
CA LEU A 171 14.28 -10.96 1.56
C LEU A 171 15.77 -11.27 1.69
N SER A 172 16.16 -11.95 2.77
CA SER A 172 17.55 -12.34 3.00
C SER A 172 18.09 -13.23 1.87
N ARG A 173 17.28 -14.18 1.40
CA ARG A 173 17.65 -15.06 0.28
C ARG A 173 17.76 -14.30 -1.05
N ASN A 174 16.77 -13.43 -1.34
CA ASN A 174 16.70 -12.73 -2.62
C ASN A 174 17.82 -11.69 -2.79
N TYR A 175 18.24 -11.07 -1.69
CA TYR A 175 19.20 -9.95 -1.70
C TYR A 175 20.53 -10.25 -1.02
N LYS A 176 20.74 -11.48 -0.53
CA LYS A 176 21.95 -11.92 0.18
C LYS A 176 22.33 -10.97 1.32
N THR A 177 21.37 -10.58 2.12
CA THR A 177 21.49 -9.66 3.24
C THR A 177 20.83 -10.24 4.50
N ASP A 178 21.18 -9.72 5.68
CA ASP A 178 20.57 -10.13 6.94
C ASP A 178 19.36 -9.24 7.24
N VAL A 179 18.15 -9.82 7.11
CA VAL A 179 16.90 -9.17 7.52
C VAL A 179 16.38 -9.88 8.77
N LYS A 180 16.13 -9.12 9.82
CA LYS A 180 15.66 -9.65 11.11
C LYS A 180 14.15 -9.56 11.23
N ALA A 181 13.54 -10.59 11.77
CA ALA A 181 12.13 -10.60 12.17
C ALA A 181 12.03 -10.88 13.67
N LEU A 182 11.25 -10.08 14.39
CA LEU A 182 11.06 -10.19 15.82
C LEU A 182 9.57 -9.98 16.17
N GLU A 183 9.15 -10.52 17.31
CA GLU A 183 7.83 -10.23 17.87
C GLU A 183 7.75 -8.74 18.30
N LEU A 184 6.62 -8.10 18.01
CA LEU A 184 6.33 -6.74 18.44
C LEU A 184 5.97 -6.74 19.94
N THR A 185 7.00 -6.73 20.77
CA THR A 185 6.92 -6.52 22.23
C THR A 185 7.48 -5.16 22.59
N ALA A 186 7.12 -4.61 23.74
CA ALA A 186 7.67 -3.33 24.21
C ALA A 186 9.22 -3.37 24.30
N GLU A 187 9.78 -4.50 24.69
CA GLU A 187 11.24 -4.70 24.79
C GLU A 187 11.90 -4.70 23.42
N ASN A 188 11.39 -5.50 22.47
CA ASN A 188 11.94 -5.58 21.13
C ASN A 188 11.80 -4.24 20.38
N LEU A 189 10.64 -3.59 20.53
CA LEU A 189 10.39 -2.26 19.94
C LEU A 189 11.40 -1.24 20.47
N LYS A 190 11.59 -1.17 21.80
CA LYS A 190 12.56 -0.25 22.44
C LYS A 190 13.99 -0.49 21.95
N LYS A 191 14.42 -1.75 21.84
CA LYS A 191 15.75 -2.11 21.32
C LYS A 191 15.92 -1.74 19.84
N ALA A 192 14.91 -2.03 19.03
CA ALA A 192 14.97 -1.77 17.58
C ALA A 192 14.95 -0.28 17.25
N ILE A 193 14.05 0.50 17.88
CA ILE A 193 13.82 1.91 17.53
C ILE A 193 15.01 2.80 17.92
N THR A 194 15.74 2.48 18.99
CA THR A 194 16.89 3.27 19.47
C THR A 194 17.96 3.51 18.39
N ASN A 195 18.10 2.60 17.44
CA ASN A 195 19.10 2.69 16.36
C ASN A 195 18.45 2.78 14.97
N THR A 196 17.23 3.30 14.89
CA THR A 196 16.46 3.39 13.65
C THR A 196 16.56 4.79 13.05
N ASP A 197 16.81 4.89 11.75
CA ASP A 197 16.79 6.13 10.98
C ASP A 197 15.40 6.37 10.38
N LEU A 198 14.73 5.28 9.94
CA LEU A 198 13.41 5.30 9.31
C LEU A 198 12.50 4.26 9.96
N LEU A 199 11.44 4.73 10.61
CA LEU A 199 10.33 3.90 11.09
C LEU A 199 9.23 3.89 10.05
N VAL A 200 8.77 2.70 9.64
CA VAL A 200 7.65 2.54 8.71
C VAL A 200 6.53 1.75 9.38
N ASN A 201 5.37 2.39 9.56
CA ASN A 201 4.16 1.69 9.96
C ASN A 201 3.45 1.16 8.72
N ALA A 202 3.48 -0.16 8.52
CA ALA A 202 2.75 -0.87 7.47
C ALA A 202 1.66 -1.80 8.06
N THR A 203 1.19 -1.48 9.27
CA THR A 203 0.05 -2.11 9.93
C THR A 203 -1.22 -1.29 9.73
N SER A 204 -2.36 -1.80 10.17
CA SER A 204 -3.62 -1.05 10.25
C SER A 204 -3.80 -0.30 11.59
N HIS A 205 -2.81 -0.31 12.48
CA HIS A 205 -2.90 0.31 13.81
C HIS A 205 -2.90 1.84 13.69
N GLY A 206 -4.00 2.47 14.07
CA GLY A 206 -4.24 3.91 13.90
C GLY A 206 -5.07 4.27 12.67
N MET A 207 -5.51 3.27 11.88
CA MET A 207 -6.46 3.46 10.78
C MET A 207 -7.90 3.51 11.32
N SER A 208 -8.76 4.30 10.68
CA SER A 208 -10.19 4.31 11.00
C SER A 208 -10.79 2.88 10.98
N PRO A 209 -11.62 2.48 11.98
CA PRO A 209 -12.20 3.34 13.05
C PRO A 209 -11.31 3.54 14.29
N GLU A 210 -10.20 2.80 14.45
CA GLU A 210 -9.34 2.84 15.64
C GLU A 210 -8.29 3.97 15.58
N ILE A 211 -8.76 5.21 15.38
CA ILE A 211 -7.93 6.39 15.09
C ILE A 211 -7.02 6.82 16.25
N ASP A 212 -7.35 6.42 17.48
CA ASP A 212 -6.58 6.72 18.69
C ASP A 212 -5.51 5.66 19.00
N ALA A 213 -5.43 4.60 18.20
CA ALA A 213 -4.37 3.61 18.34
C ALA A 213 -3.05 4.11 17.74
N THR A 214 -1.93 3.68 18.32
CA THR A 214 -0.58 3.89 17.78
C THR A 214 0.29 2.66 18.04
N PRO A 215 1.08 2.19 17.07
CA PRO A 215 1.94 1.03 17.29
C PRO A 215 3.22 1.36 18.06
N VAL A 216 3.53 2.65 18.27
CA VAL A 216 4.74 3.12 18.94
C VAL A 216 4.37 4.14 20.02
N PRO A 217 4.74 3.92 21.28
CA PRO A 217 4.58 4.90 22.36
C PRO A 217 5.34 6.20 22.07
N ALA A 218 4.73 7.34 22.43
CA ALA A 218 5.28 8.67 22.14
C ALA A 218 6.68 8.90 22.68
N GLU A 219 6.97 8.33 23.88
CA GLU A 219 8.27 8.43 24.55
C GLU A 219 9.42 7.70 23.83
N MET A 220 9.10 6.91 22.81
CA MET A 220 10.10 6.23 21.98
C MET A 220 10.43 7.00 20.69
N LEU A 221 9.67 8.06 20.40
CA LEU A 221 9.86 8.89 19.22
C LEU A 221 10.87 9.99 19.51
N THR A 222 11.77 10.28 18.56
CA THR A 222 12.84 11.26 18.69
C THR A 222 12.99 12.11 17.44
N ASP A 223 13.66 13.24 17.53
CA ASP A 223 13.91 14.18 16.42
C ASP A 223 14.84 13.63 15.34
N ASN A 224 15.62 12.59 15.64
CA ASN A 224 16.48 11.91 14.68
C ASN A 224 15.73 10.93 13.76
N LEU A 225 14.47 10.60 14.10
CA LEU A 225 13.67 9.68 13.31
C LEU A 225 13.04 10.34 12.10
N THR A 226 12.97 9.57 11.00
CA THR A 226 11.95 9.77 9.98
C THR A 226 10.84 8.74 10.22
N VAL A 227 9.59 9.15 10.32
CA VAL A 227 8.44 8.28 10.54
C VAL A 227 7.54 8.32 9.32
N PHE A 228 7.41 7.18 8.65
CA PHE A 228 6.48 7.00 7.54
C PHE A 228 5.31 6.11 7.99
N ASP A 229 4.13 6.66 7.97
CA ASP A 229 2.90 5.90 8.19
C ASP A 229 2.15 5.75 6.88
N ILE A 230 1.95 4.49 6.42
CA ILE A 230 1.22 4.25 5.15
C ILE A 230 -0.29 4.49 5.28
N ILE A 231 -0.78 4.74 6.47
CA ILE A 231 -2.18 5.08 6.72
C ILE A 231 -2.46 6.49 6.18
N TYR A 232 -3.58 6.63 5.50
CA TYR A 232 -4.05 7.89 4.90
C TYR A 232 -5.43 8.31 5.42
N ASN A 233 -6.03 7.54 6.33
CA ASN A 233 -7.29 7.88 7.01
C ASN A 233 -7.29 7.32 8.44
N PRO A 234 -7.22 8.19 9.49
CA PRO A 234 -7.20 9.65 9.44
C PRO A 234 -5.88 10.22 8.90
N LEU A 235 -5.86 11.54 8.63
CA LEU A 235 -4.67 12.27 8.24
C LEU A 235 -4.60 13.61 8.98
N PRO A 236 -3.58 13.83 9.86
CA PRO A 236 -2.54 12.88 10.26
C PRO A 236 -3.03 11.80 11.25
N THR A 237 -2.36 10.65 11.26
CA THR A 237 -2.57 9.61 12.28
C THR A 237 -2.04 10.05 13.66
N ARG A 238 -2.44 9.35 14.74
CA ARG A 238 -1.88 9.58 16.07
C ARG A 238 -0.36 9.43 16.07
N LEU A 239 0.16 8.38 15.44
CA LEU A 239 1.60 8.16 15.30
C LEU A 239 2.31 9.39 14.71
N LEU A 240 1.80 9.94 13.61
CA LEU A 240 2.41 11.11 12.95
C LEU A 240 2.29 12.39 13.78
N ARG A 241 1.18 12.58 14.51
CA ARG A 241 1.04 13.73 15.44
C ARG A 241 2.07 13.67 16.56
N GLU A 242 2.22 12.51 17.19
CA GLU A 242 3.19 12.29 18.27
C GLU A 242 4.63 12.37 17.77
N ALA A 243 4.94 11.80 16.59
CA ALA A 243 6.25 11.91 15.96
C ALA A 243 6.63 13.36 15.66
N LYS A 244 5.69 14.16 15.12
CA LYS A 244 5.90 15.58 14.85
C LYS A 244 6.13 16.38 16.14
N ALA A 245 5.41 16.05 17.21
CA ALA A 245 5.60 16.70 18.53
C ALA A 245 6.98 16.37 19.12
N ALA A 246 7.53 15.18 18.84
CA ALA A 246 8.89 14.79 19.23
C ALA A 246 9.99 15.38 18.31
N GLY A 247 9.65 16.17 17.30
CA GLY A 247 10.60 16.77 16.35
C GLY A 247 10.99 15.88 15.17
N ALA A 248 10.41 14.68 15.04
CA ALA A 248 10.69 13.75 13.94
C ALA A 248 10.22 14.29 12.58
N LYS A 249 10.92 13.90 11.52
CA LYS A 249 10.42 14.08 10.15
C LYS A 249 9.28 13.10 9.89
N THR A 250 8.14 13.59 9.40
CA THR A 250 6.94 12.77 9.18
C THR A 250 6.57 12.68 7.71
N ILE A 251 6.14 11.49 7.28
CA ILE A 251 5.64 11.19 5.94
C ILE A 251 4.33 10.42 6.11
N ASP A 252 3.27 10.92 5.49
CA ASP A 252 1.96 10.27 5.49
C ASP A 252 1.74 9.34 4.29
N GLY A 253 0.69 8.51 4.37
CA GLY A 253 0.37 7.52 3.35
C GLY A 253 -0.33 8.05 2.10
N LEU A 254 -0.73 9.33 2.07
CA LEU A 254 -1.51 9.86 0.96
C LEU A 254 -0.74 9.87 -0.36
N GLU A 255 0.52 10.33 -0.33
CA GLU A 255 1.33 10.35 -1.56
C GLU A 255 1.59 8.95 -2.09
N MET A 256 1.87 7.98 -1.21
CA MET A 256 2.01 6.57 -1.60
C MET A 256 0.71 6.03 -2.23
N LEU A 257 -0.46 6.37 -1.65
CA LEU A 257 -1.76 5.99 -2.21
C LEU A 257 -1.93 6.55 -3.62
N VAL A 258 -1.60 7.82 -3.83
CA VAL A 258 -1.71 8.48 -5.15
C VAL A 258 -0.75 7.87 -6.15
N ARG A 259 0.52 7.69 -5.78
CA ARG A 259 1.57 7.16 -6.67
C ARG A 259 1.28 5.73 -7.13
N GLN A 260 0.88 4.84 -6.19
CA GLN A 260 0.53 3.47 -6.56
C GLN A 260 -0.74 3.41 -7.44
N GLY A 261 -1.74 4.27 -7.15
CA GLY A 261 -2.94 4.38 -7.96
C GLY A 261 -2.64 4.90 -9.37
N ALA A 262 -1.77 5.90 -9.49
CA ALA A 262 -1.31 6.43 -10.77
C ALA A 262 -0.60 5.35 -11.62
N ALA A 263 0.26 4.54 -11.01
CA ALA A 263 0.90 3.42 -11.70
C ALA A 263 -0.11 2.37 -12.17
N SER A 264 -1.12 2.04 -11.35
CA SER A 264 -2.20 1.13 -11.76
C SER A 264 -3.02 1.70 -12.92
N PHE A 265 -3.32 3.00 -12.88
CA PHE A 265 -4.02 3.71 -13.95
C PHE A 265 -3.28 3.58 -15.29
N GLU A 266 -1.97 3.84 -15.29
CA GLU A 266 -1.14 3.75 -16.50
C GLU A 266 -1.10 2.33 -17.07
N ILE A 267 -1.01 1.31 -16.21
CA ILE A 267 -1.05 -0.09 -16.61
C ILE A 267 -2.37 -0.45 -17.32
N TRP A 268 -3.51 0.04 -16.82
CA TRP A 268 -4.81 -0.28 -17.43
C TRP A 268 -5.10 0.48 -18.71
N THR A 269 -4.66 1.72 -18.80
CA THR A 269 -5.07 2.65 -19.85
C THR A 269 -4.00 2.90 -20.90
N ALA A 270 -2.73 2.59 -20.59
CA ALA A 270 -1.55 2.99 -21.35
C ALA A 270 -1.44 4.53 -21.54
N VAL A 271 -2.13 5.31 -20.68
CA VAL A 271 -2.15 6.78 -20.71
C VAL A 271 -1.46 7.30 -19.45
N LYS A 272 -0.64 8.36 -19.60
CA LYS A 272 0.01 9.01 -18.47
C LYS A 272 -1.02 9.55 -17.47
N PRO A 273 -0.95 9.15 -16.19
CA PRO A 273 -1.92 9.55 -15.19
C PRO A 273 -1.81 11.04 -14.82
N PRO A 274 -2.92 11.74 -14.61
CA PRO A 274 -2.93 13.11 -14.11
C PRO A 274 -2.80 13.13 -12.59
N VAL A 275 -1.59 12.92 -12.10
CA VAL A 275 -1.28 12.69 -10.66
C VAL A 275 -1.84 13.78 -9.76
N ASP A 276 -1.76 15.06 -10.17
CA ASP A 276 -2.26 16.18 -9.36
C ASP A 276 -3.77 16.15 -9.22
N VAL A 277 -4.51 15.79 -10.29
CA VAL A 277 -5.97 15.62 -10.24
C VAL A 277 -6.34 14.47 -9.28
N MET A 278 -5.59 13.36 -9.32
CA MET A 278 -5.80 12.23 -8.42
C MET A 278 -5.57 12.63 -6.96
N ARG A 279 -4.51 13.40 -6.70
CA ARG A 279 -4.17 13.89 -5.35
C ARG A 279 -5.25 14.83 -4.81
N GLU A 280 -5.69 15.81 -5.61
CA GLU A 280 -6.74 16.74 -5.22
C GLU A 280 -8.07 16.04 -4.93
N ALA A 281 -8.43 15.03 -5.72
CA ALA A 281 -9.62 14.23 -5.49
C ALA A 281 -9.57 13.46 -4.16
N ALA A 282 -8.43 12.89 -3.82
CA ALA A 282 -8.22 12.20 -2.54
C ALA A 282 -8.30 13.18 -1.36
N LEU A 283 -7.61 14.33 -1.43
CA LEU A 283 -7.65 15.37 -0.39
C LEU A 283 -9.07 15.91 -0.16
N SER A 284 -9.81 16.17 -1.24
CA SER A 284 -11.19 16.66 -1.16
C SER A 284 -12.12 15.66 -0.45
N LEU A 285 -11.89 14.38 -0.60
CA LEU A 285 -12.67 13.35 0.08
C LEU A 285 -12.33 13.26 1.57
N LEU A 286 -11.04 13.38 1.95
CA LEU A 286 -10.63 13.42 3.36
C LEU A 286 -11.30 14.56 4.11
N GLN A 287 -11.26 15.78 3.56
CA GLN A 287 -11.86 16.97 4.17
C GLN A 287 -13.38 16.86 4.35
N LYS A 288 -14.08 16.09 3.51
CA LYS A 288 -15.52 15.84 3.64
C LYS A 288 -15.85 14.86 4.75
N ASN A 289 -14.97 13.91 5.03
CA ASN A 289 -15.17 12.88 6.06
C ASN A 289 -14.83 13.38 7.47
N GLU A 290 -14.17 14.54 7.60
CA GLU A 290 -13.87 15.20 8.88
C GLU A 290 -15.00 16.12 9.37
N LYS A 291 -16.03 16.35 8.56
CA LYS A 291 -17.25 17.13 8.89
C LYS A 291 -18.41 16.21 9.24
#